data_371472d6c1dba7091a55f0e9cccc70c9
#
_entry.id   371472d6c1dba7091a55f0e9cccc70c9
#
_cell.length_a   1.000
_cell.length_b   1.000
_cell.length_c   1.000
_cell.angle_alpha   90.00
_cell.angle_beta   90.00
_cell.angle_gamma   90.00
#
_symmetry.space_group_name_H-M   'P 1'
#
loop_
_entity.id
_entity.type
_entity.pdbx_description
1 polymer ?
#
loop_
_entity_poly.entity_id
_entity_poly.type
_entity_poly.pdbx_seq_one_letter_code
_entity_poly.pdbx_strand_id
1 'polypeptide(L)'
;RDFERNNVLYHYPECNHDRLRIGRFCSIACGAKFIFNAANHAMDSLSTYTFPLFFEEWDLPTDTASIAETWDSRGDIVVGNDVWIGYEAIILAGVTIGDGAIIGSRAVVTKDVPPYTIVGGLPAKPIRKRFDEETIARLEALRWWDWDREKIKRSIDAIRHGDIDALEKNA
;
A
#
# COMPACT_ATOMS: atom_id res chain seq x y z
N ARG A 1 -15.40 12.56 0.64
CA ARG A 1 -14.12 12.76 1.37
C ARG A 1 -13.01 12.72 0.34
N ASP A 2 -12.14 13.69 0.38
CA ASP A 2 -10.97 13.76 -0.49
C ASP A 2 -9.89 12.79 0.07
N PHE A 3 -9.81 11.60 -0.55
CA PHE A 3 -8.89 10.55 -0.12
C PHE A 3 -7.44 10.98 -0.34
N GLU A 4 -7.13 11.51 -1.52
CA GLU A 4 -5.77 11.89 -1.89
C GLU A 4 -5.23 12.92 -0.90
N ARG A 5 -5.93 14.02 -0.70
CA ARG A 5 -5.52 15.08 0.23
C ARG A 5 -5.35 14.60 1.67
N ASN A 6 -6.17 13.65 2.13
CA ASN A 6 -6.19 13.24 3.53
C ASN A 6 -5.28 12.04 3.84
N ASN A 7 -4.96 11.23 2.83
CA ASN A 7 -4.30 9.94 3.05
C ASN A 7 -2.95 9.82 2.34
N VAL A 8 -2.70 10.61 1.26
CA VAL A 8 -1.47 10.54 0.46
C VAL A 8 -0.57 11.71 0.82
N LEU A 9 0.65 11.43 1.26
CA LEU A 9 1.59 12.43 1.73
C LEU A 9 2.91 12.36 0.96
N TYR A 10 3.52 13.50 0.70
CA TYR A 10 4.83 13.62 0.03
C TYR A 10 4.86 12.94 -1.34
N HIS A 11 3.76 13.06 -2.08
CA HIS A 11 3.60 12.50 -3.42
C HIS A 11 3.72 13.62 -4.46
N TYR A 12 4.82 13.60 -5.21
CA TYR A 12 5.12 14.54 -6.29
C TYR A 12 5.43 13.77 -7.57
N PRO A 13 4.38 13.23 -8.25
CA PRO A 13 4.55 12.32 -9.38
C PRO A 13 5.24 12.96 -10.58
N GLU A 14 5.19 14.29 -10.70
CA GLU A 14 5.93 15.07 -11.71
C GLU A 14 7.44 15.01 -11.52
N CYS A 15 7.94 14.74 -10.29
CA CYS A 15 9.35 14.61 -9.99
C CYS A 15 9.81 13.16 -9.92
N ASN A 16 9.05 12.31 -9.22
CA ASN A 16 9.47 10.94 -8.86
C ASN A 16 8.80 9.85 -9.70
N HIS A 17 7.74 10.18 -10.46
CA HIS A 17 6.95 9.25 -11.28
C HIS A 17 6.38 8.05 -10.52
N ASP A 18 6.37 8.07 -9.19
CA ASP A 18 5.81 7.03 -8.33
C ASP A 18 4.27 7.10 -8.28
N ARG A 19 3.63 5.96 -7.96
CA ARG A 19 2.17 5.81 -8.02
C ARG A 19 1.64 5.08 -6.80
N LEU A 20 0.44 5.48 -6.39
CA LEU A 20 -0.40 4.69 -5.50
C LEU A 20 -1.34 3.80 -6.33
N ARG A 21 -1.26 2.50 -6.14
CA ARG A 21 -2.19 1.54 -6.73
C ARG A 21 -2.95 0.83 -5.63
N ILE A 22 -4.27 0.83 -5.70
CA ILE A 22 -5.14 0.14 -4.73
C ILE A 22 -6.08 -0.77 -5.51
N GLY A 23 -6.09 -2.04 -5.14
CA GLY A 23 -6.96 -3.06 -5.70
C GLY A 23 -8.43 -2.89 -5.31
N ARG A 24 -9.22 -3.89 -5.63
CA ARG A 24 -10.67 -3.92 -5.39
C ARG A 24 -11.00 -4.41 -3.97
N PHE A 25 -12.16 -4.04 -3.46
CA PHE A 25 -12.72 -4.50 -2.18
C PHE A 25 -11.86 -4.17 -0.95
N CYS A 26 -10.97 -3.17 -1.05
CA CYS A 26 -10.17 -2.74 0.08
C CYS A 26 -10.97 -1.92 1.08
N SER A 27 -10.72 -2.17 2.36
CA SER A 27 -11.25 -1.37 3.46
C SER A 27 -10.13 -0.56 4.10
N ILE A 28 -10.19 0.76 3.95
CA ILE A 28 -9.16 1.68 4.47
C ILE A 28 -9.78 2.54 5.56
N ALA A 29 -9.32 2.36 6.79
CA ALA A 29 -9.80 3.11 7.94
C ALA A 29 -9.34 4.57 7.89
N CYS A 30 -10.04 5.44 8.63
CA CYS A 30 -9.68 6.85 8.73
C CYS A 30 -8.28 7.00 9.36
N GLY A 31 -7.57 8.05 8.94
CA GLY A 31 -6.23 8.35 9.44
C GLY A 31 -5.11 7.50 8.83
N ALA A 32 -5.40 6.45 8.06
CA ALA A 32 -4.36 5.71 7.33
C ALA A 32 -3.58 6.64 6.41
N LYS A 33 -2.25 6.47 6.31
CA LYS A 33 -1.36 7.31 5.51
C LYS A 33 -0.51 6.47 4.56
N PHE A 34 -0.37 6.97 3.34
CA PHE A 34 0.56 6.49 2.33
C PHE A 34 1.64 7.55 2.17
N ILE A 35 2.86 7.24 2.62
CA ILE A 35 3.98 8.19 2.65
C ILE A 35 4.92 7.87 1.50
N PHE A 36 5.02 8.79 0.56
CA PHE A 36 5.80 8.64 -0.67
C PHE A 36 7.24 9.10 -0.53
N ASN A 37 7.98 8.98 -1.61
CA ASN A 37 9.43 9.12 -1.68
C ASN A 37 9.94 10.49 -1.24
N ALA A 38 9.18 11.57 -1.43
CA ALA A 38 9.59 12.90 -0.99
C ALA A 38 9.67 13.06 0.54
N ALA A 39 9.31 12.03 1.31
CA ALA A 39 9.61 11.95 2.73
C ALA A 39 10.98 11.32 3.04
N ASN A 40 11.65 10.74 2.05
CA ASN A 40 12.94 10.05 2.22
C ASN A 40 14.07 10.96 1.71
N HIS A 41 14.74 11.63 2.62
CA HIS A 41 15.93 12.42 2.25
C HIS A 41 17.07 11.47 1.84
N ALA A 42 17.89 11.88 0.87
CA ALA A 42 19.08 11.15 0.47
C ALA A 42 20.06 11.02 1.66
N MET A 43 20.47 9.78 1.96
CA MET A 43 21.28 9.46 3.13
C MET A 43 22.77 9.28 2.80
N ASP A 44 23.12 9.21 1.54
CA ASP A 44 24.50 9.05 1.04
C ASP A 44 25.20 10.38 0.77
N SER A 45 24.49 11.51 0.91
CA SER A 45 25.07 12.86 0.86
C SER A 45 25.64 13.27 2.21
N LEU A 46 26.53 14.27 2.21
CA LEU A 46 27.13 14.82 3.45
C LEU A 46 26.12 15.57 4.33
N SER A 47 24.95 15.91 3.80
CA SER A 47 23.88 16.60 4.51
C SER A 47 22.53 16.01 4.10
N THR A 48 21.65 15.79 5.05
CA THR A 48 20.24 15.42 4.78
C THR A 48 19.37 16.65 4.49
N TYR A 49 19.92 17.85 4.49
CA TYR A 49 19.17 19.05 4.15
C TYR A 49 18.89 19.08 2.64
N THR A 50 17.68 19.43 2.29
CA THR A 50 17.14 19.36 0.91
C THR A 50 17.55 20.62 0.11
N PHE A 51 18.84 20.88 -0.06
CA PHE A 51 19.37 22.06 -0.76
C PHE A 51 18.70 22.32 -2.12
N PRO A 52 18.43 21.29 -2.96
CA PRO A 52 17.84 21.53 -4.28
C PRO A 52 16.47 22.20 -4.24
N LEU A 53 15.69 22.05 -3.15
CA LEU A 53 14.41 22.75 -2.99
C LEU A 53 14.58 24.26 -2.73
N PHE A 54 15.78 24.71 -2.38
CA PHE A 54 16.09 26.08 -1.96
C PHE A 54 17.21 26.69 -2.80
N PHE A 55 17.53 26.12 -3.97
CA PHE A 55 18.63 26.59 -4.81
C PHE A 55 18.50 28.06 -5.17
N GLU A 56 17.28 28.58 -5.38
CA GLU A 56 17.06 30.00 -5.65
C GLU A 56 17.56 30.91 -4.52
N GLU A 57 17.46 30.48 -3.27
CA GLU A 57 17.97 31.23 -2.12
C GLU A 57 19.51 31.27 -2.07
N TRP A 58 20.15 30.37 -2.84
CA TRP A 58 21.61 30.26 -2.94
C TRP A 58 22.13 30.71 -4.31
N ASP A 59 21.33 31.43 -5.10
CA ASP A 59 21.67 31.88 -6.45
C ASP A 59 22.12 30.71 -7.38
N LEU A 60 21.55 29.52 -7.19
CA LEU A 60 21.82 28.32 -7.99
C LEU A 60 20.62 27.99 -8.90
N PRO A 61 20.89 27.43 -10.11
CA PRO A 61 19.82 27.06 -11.03
C PRO A 61 18.99 25.88 -10.46
N THR A 62 17.66 25.99 -10.52
CA THR A 62 16.72 24.95 -10.07
C THR A 62 16.10 24.28 -11.27
N ASP A 63 16.11 22.94 -11.27
CA ASP A 63 15.41 22.11 -12.25
C ASP A 63 14.79 20.88 -11.59
N THR A 64 13.86 20.22 -12.30
CA THR A 64 13.12 19.06 -11.79
C THR A 64 14.04 17.87 -11.47
N ALA A 65 15.13 17.69 -12.21
CA ALA A 65 16.07 16.59 -11.99
C ALA A 65 16.81 16.76 -10.68
N SER A 66 17.35 17.96 -10.42
CA SER A 66 18.01 18.30 -9.14
C SER A 66 17.07 18.14 -7.95
N ILE A 67 15.78 18.50 -8.11
CA ILE A 67 14.77 18.30 -7.07
C ILE A 67 14.54 16.80 -6.82
N ALA A 68 14.43 15.99 -7.88
CA ALA A 68 14.23 14.55 -7.75
C ALA A 68 15.40 13.83 -7.06
N GLU A 69 16.64 14.28 -7.27
CA GLU A 69 17.85 13.76 -6.60
C GLU A 69 17.87 14.01 -5.09
N THR A 70 17.00 14.90 -4.58
CA THR A 70 16.89 15.20 -3.15
C THR A 70 16.40 14.00 -2.34
N TRP A 71 15.70 13.07 -2.99
CA TRP A 71 14.97 11.99 -2.33
C TRP A 71 15.45 10.60 -2.76
N ASP A 72 15.56 9.70 -1.78
CA ASP A 72 15.75 8.28 -2.04
C ASP A 72 14.45 7.67 -2.59
N SER A 73 14.41 7.39 -3.90
CA SER A 73 13.25 6.76 -4.52
C SER A 73 13.20 5.27 -4.20
N ARG A 74 12.07 4.82 -3.66
CA ARG A 74 11.78 3.41 -3.35
C ARG A 74 10.69 2.82 -4.24
N GLY A 75 10.11 3.65 -5.11
CA GLY A 75 9.09 3.24 -6.06
C GLY A 75 7.65 3.35 -5.55
N ASP A 76 6.75 2.69 -6.28
CA ASP A 76 5.30 2.71 -6.07
C ASP A 76 4.90 2.15 -4.70
N ILE A 77 3.74 2.58 -4.21
CA ILE A 77 3.00 1.84 -3.18
C ILE A 77 1.90 1.04 -3.87
N VAL A 78 1.91 -0.28 -3.66
CA VAL A 78 0.93 -1.18 -4.27
C VAL A 78 0.13 -1.89 -3.19
N VAL A 79 -1.18 -1.74 -3.22
CA VAL A 79 -2.13 -2.46 -2.36
C VAL A 79 -2.94 -3.41 -3.22
N GLY A 80 -2.89 -4.68 -2.90
CA GLY A 80 -3.67 -5.74 -3.57
C GLY A 80 -5.17 -5.59 -3.36
N ASN A 81 -5.90 -6.67 -3.58
CA ASN A 81 -7.35 -6.74 -3.45
C ASN A 81 -7.75 -7.28 -2.07
N ASP A 82 -8.95 -6.99 -1.60
CA ASP A 82 -9.48 -7.47 -0.31
C ASP A 82 -8.56 -7.13 0.88
N VAL A 83 -7.83 -6.02 0.81
CA VAL A 83 -6.91 -5.59 1.87
C VAL A 83 -7.66 -4.75 2.89
N TRP A 84 -7.43 -5.04 4.17
CA TRP A 84 -7.90 -4.19 5.26
C TRP A 84 -6.74 -3.41 5.88
N ILE A 85 -6.79 -2.08 5.78
CA ILE A 85 -5.84 -1.16 6.41
C ILE A 85 -6.50 -0.53 7.63
N GLY A 86 -5.95 -0.83 8.81
CA GLY A 86 -6.45 -0.38 10.10
C GLY A 86 -6.28 1.12 10.36
N TYR A 87 -6.93 1.59 11.40
CA TYR A 87 -6.94 2.99 11.82
C TYR A 87 -5.52 3.54 12.04
N GLU A 88 -5.23 4.70 11.44
CA GLU A 88 -3.94 5.39 11.56
C GLU A 88 -2.70 4.54 11.17
N ALA A 89 -2.88 3.50 10.38
CA ALA A 89 -1.73 2.77 9.83
C ALA A 89 -0.96 3.63 8.83
N ILE A 90 0.36 3.41 8.77
CA ILE A 90 1.26 4.14 7.87
C ILE A 90 1.92 3.13 6.92
N ILE A 91 1.83 3.39 5.62
CA ILE A 91 2.44 2.60 4.55
C ILE A 91 3.55 3.45 3.92
N LEU A 92 4.78 2.95 3.91
CA LEU A 92 5.90 3.68 3.33
C LEU A 92 6.08 3.38 1.84
N ALA A 93 6.78 4.28 1.15
CA ALA A 93 7.13 4.16 -0.26
C ALA A 93 7.82 2.81 -0.58
N GLY A 94 7.55 2.28 -1.76
CA GLY A 94 8.11 1.02 -2.26
C GLY A 94 7.47 -0.25 -1.69
N VAL A 95 6.45 -0.13 -0.83
CA VAL A 95 5.81 -1.29 -0.21
C VAL A 95 4.73 -1.87 -1.11
N THR A 96 4.76 -3.21 -1.25
CA THR A 96 3.68 -4.00 -1.84
C THR A 96 2.92 -4.76 -0.74
N ILE A 97 1.61 -4.58 -0.68
CA ILE A 97 0.70 -5.31 0.21
C ILE A 97 -0.08 -6.32 -0.62
N GLY A 98 0.10 -7.61 -0.34
CA GLY A 98 -0.55 -8.70 -1.06
C GLY A 98 -2.05 -8.78 -0.83
N ASP A 99 -2.74 -9.49 -1.72
CA ASP A 99 -4.19 -9.70 -1.68
C ASP A 99 -4.63 -10.27 -0.31
N GLY A 100 -5.75 -9.82 0.19
CA GLY A 100 -6.31 -10.31 1.44
C GLY A 100 -5.51 -10.00 2.71
N ALA A 101 -4.45 -9.19 2.65
CA ALA A 101 -3.66 -8.83 3.83
C ALA A 101 -4.43 -7.91 4.79
N ILE A 102 -4.03 -7.93 6.05
CA ILE A 102 -4.57 -7.06 7.10
C ILE A 102 -3.43 -6.27 7.74
N ILE A 103 -3.55 -4.97 7.72
CA ILE A 103 -2.63 -4.05 8.40
C ILE A 103 -3.29 -3.59 9.70
N GLY A 104 -2.69 -3.94 10.83
CA GLY A 104 -3.18 -3.56 12.15
C GLY A 104 -3.21 -2.04 12.35
N SER A 105 -4.10 -1.57 13.22
CA SER A 105 -4.17 -0.15 13.57
C SER A 105 -2.83 0.37 14.08
N ARG A 106 -2.44 1.58 13.63
CA ARG A 106 -1.18 2.24 13.98
C ARG A 106 0.09 1.46 13.61
N ALA A 107 -0.01 0.45 12.76
CA ALA A 107 1.16 -0.23 12.24
C ALA A 107 1.93 0.67 11.27
N VAL A 108 3.26 0.59 11.27
CA VAL A 108 4.13 1.25 10.30
C VAL A 108 4.74 0.19 9.38
N VAL A 109 4.20 0.09 8.17
CA VAL A 109 4.61 -0.91 7.17
C VAL A 109 5.80 -0.38 6.39
N THR A 110 6.96 -1.02 6.59
CA THR A 110 8.24 -0.62 6.00
C THR A 110 8.78 -1.64 5.00
N LYS A 111 8.10 -2.77 4.83
CA LYS A 111 8.45 -3.89 3.95
C LYS A 111 7.20 -4.51 3.37
N ASP A 112 7.37 -5.27 2.29
CA ASP A 112 6.28 -5.99 1.66
C ASP A 112 5.54 -6.91 2.62
N VAL A 113 4.23 -6.99 2.44
CA VAL A 113 3.33 -7.84 3.22
C VAL A 113 2.82 -8.96 2.31
N PRO A 114 3.12 -10.23 2.61
CA PRO A 114 2.61 -11.34 1.81
C PRO A 114 1.08 -11.42 1.80
N PRO A 115 0.49 -12.05 0.78
CA PRO A 115 -0.95 -12.27 0.72
C PRO A 115 -1.50 -12.92 2.00
N TYR A 116 -2.73 -12.55 2.36
CA TYR A 116 -3.47 -13.08 3.51
C TYR A 116 -2.70 -13.05 4.84
N THR A 117 -1.71 -12.18 4.96
CA THR A 117 -0.91 -12.02 6.18
C THR A 117 -1.43 -10.85 7.01
N ILE A 118 -1.56 -11.07 8.32
CA ILE A 118 -1.87 -10.02 9.30
C ILE A 118 -0.56 -9.49 9.86
N VAL A 119 -0.35 -8.18 9.72
CA VAL A 119 0.84 -7.52 10.27
C VAL A 119 0.45 -6.41 11.25
N GLY A 120 1.32 -6.11 12.20
CA GLY A 120 1.11 -5.03 13.16
C GLY A 120 2.39 -4.58 13.83
N GLY A 121 2.34 -3.44 14.51
CA GLY A 121 3.46 -2.88 15.26
C GLY A 121 4.29 -1.85 14.50
N LEU A 122 5.38 -1.38 15.13
CA LEU A 122 6.31 -0.37 14.64
C LEU A 122 7.76 -0.87 14.85
N PRO A 123 8.48 -1.27 13.77
CA PRO A 123 7.95 -1.52 12.43
C PRO A 123 6.98 -2.71 12.41
N ALA A 124 6.07 -2.73 11.43
CA ALA A 124 5.10 -3.80 11.28
C ALA A 124 5.80 -5.16 11.05
N LYS A 125 5.34 -6.18 11.76
CA LYS A 125 5.82 -7.55 11.66
C LYS A 125 4.64 -8.50 11.47
N PRO A 126 4.84 -9.64 10.77
CA PRO A 126 3.82 -10.68 10.68
C PRO A 126 3.38 -11.18 12.07
N ILE A 127 2.06 -11.25 12.25
CA ILE A 127 1.43 -11.81 13.45
C ILE A 127 1.01 -13.24 13.14
N ARG A 128 0.25 -13.45 12.06
CA ARG A 128 -0.18 -14.75 11.54
C ARG A 128 -0.75 -14.61 10.12
N LYS A 129 -0.96 -15.72 9.45
CA LYS A 129 -1.80 -15.79 8.26
C LYS A 129 -3.28 -15.85 8.64
N ARG A 130 -4.16 -15.41 7.72
CA ARG A 130 -5.63 -15.50 7.88
C ARG A 130 -6.10 -16.96 7.76
N PHE A 131 -5.49 -17.70 6.84
CA PHE A 131 -5.81 -19.06 6.46
C PHE A 131 -4.54 -19.90 6.33
N ASP A 132 -4.68 -21.21 6.17
CA ASP A 132 -3.57 -22.10 5.78
C ASP A 132 -3.15 -21.86 4.33
N GLU A 133 -1.98 -22.42 3.97
CA GLU A 133 -1.37 -22.21 2.64
C GLU A 133 -2.24 -22.75 1.50
N GLU A 134 -2.94 -23.87 1.71
CA GLU A 134 -3.81 -24.47 0.72
C GLU A 134 -5.00 -23.56 0.42
N THR A 135 -5.66 -23.08 1.44
CA THR A 135 -6.78 -22.13 1.31
C THR A 135 -6.34 -20.82 0.66
N ILE A 136 -5.15 -20.30 1.02
CA ILE A 136 -4.59 -19.10 0.40
C ILE A 136 -4.37 -19.33 -1.09
N ALA A 137 -3.72 -20.43 -1.48
CA ALA A 137 -3.47 -20.73 -2.89
C ALA A 137 -4.76 -20.85 -3.70
N ARG A 138 -5.82 -21.45 -3.14
CA ARG A 138 -7.14 -21.56 -3.76
C ARG A 138 -7.78 -20.17 -3.95
N LEU A 139 -7.74 -19.31 -2.93
CA LEU A 139 -8.27 -17.95 -3.01
C LEU A 139 -7.54 -17.09 -4.05
N GLU A 140 -6.20 -17.19 -4.10
CA GLU A 140 -5.40 -16.49 -5.12
C GLU A 140 -5.68 -17.00 -6.54
N ALA A 141 -5.95 -18.30 -6.70
CA ALA A 141 -6.35 -18.88 -8.00
C ALA A 141 -7.77 -18.43 -8.42
N LEU A 142 -8.71 -18.38 -7.49
CA LEU A 142 -10.10 -17.97 -7.74
C LEU A 142 -10.23 -16.51 -8.14
N ARG A 143 -9.43 -15.63 -7.55
CA ARG A 143 -9.47 -14.18 -7.78
C ARG A 143 -10.91 -13.64 -7.82
N TRP A 144 -11.72 -13.97 -6.83
CA TRP A 144 -13.15 -13.64 -6.77
C TRP A 144 -13.43 -12.14 -6.93
N TRP A 145 -12.51 -11.28 -6.60
CA TRP A 145 -12.59 -9.82 -6.78
C TRP A 145 -12.59 -9.38 -8.25
N ASP A 146 -12.20 -10.25 -9.19
CA ASP A 146 -12.25 -9.99 -10.62
C ASP A 146 -13.57 -10.45 -11.28
N TRP A 147 -14.43 -11.12 -10.53
CA TRP A 147 -15.71 -11.60 -11.02
C TRP A 147 -16.69 -10.44 -11.29
N ASP A 148 -17.68 -10.69 -12.16
CA ASP A 148 -18.77 -9.76 -12.37
C ASP A 148 -19.67 -9.63 -11.13
N ARG A 149 -20.47 -8.56 -11.10
CA ARG A 149 -21.32 -8.24 -9.96
C ARG A 149 -22.33 -9.34 -9.61
N GLU A 150 -22.93 -9.99 -10.62
CA GLU A 150 -23.96 -11.03 -10.38
C GLU A 150 -23.32 -12.29 -9.83
N LYS A 151 -22.14 -12.65 -10.32
CA LYS A 151 -21.36 -13.77 -9.79
C LYS A 151 -20.95 -13.53 -8.33
N ILE A 152 -20.43 -12.35 -8.01
CA ILE A 152 -20.12 -11.96 -6.63
C ILE A 152 -21.39 -12.04 -5.77
N LYS A 153 -22.52 -11.46 -6.22
CA LYS A 153 -23.77 -11.39 -5.48
C LYS A 153 -24.27 -12.78 -5.05
N ARG A 154 -24.27 -13.76 -5.96
CA ARG A 154 -24.67 -15.14 -5.62
C ARG A 154 -23.66 -15.88 -4.75
N SER A 155 -22.43 -15.37 -4.65
CA SER A 155 -21.32 -15.94 -3.87
C SER A 155 -21.12 -15.26 -2.51
N ILE A 156 -21.86 -14.19 -2.20
CA ILE A 156 -21.68 -13.39 -0.98
C ILE A 156 -21.71 -14.27 0.28
N ASP A 157 -22.64 -15.22 0.36
CA ASP A 157 -22.76 -16.05 1.55
C ASP A 157 -21.56 -16.98 1.74
N ALA A 158 -21.05 -17.58 0.65
CA ALA A 158 -19.81 -18.37 0.69
C ALA A 158 -18.62 -17.52 1.13
N ILE A 159 -18.48 -16.32 0.57
CA ILE A 159 -17.40 -15.38 0.92
C ILE A 159 -17.48 -14.99 2.40
N ARG A 160 -18.65 -14.61 2.88
CA ARG A 160 -18.85 -14.15 4.27
C ARG A 160 -18.63 -15.23 5.32
N HIS A 161 -18.96 -16.47 5.01
CA HIS A 161 -18.84 -17.59 5.94
C HIS A 161 -17.54 -18.39 5.75
N GLY A 162 -16.66 -17.99 4.81
CA GLY A 162 -15.39 -18.66 4.57
C GLY A 162 -15.52 -20.05 3.95
N ASP A 163 -16.62 -20.31 3.24
CA ASP A 163 -16.88 -21.59 2.56
C ASP A 163 -16.23 -21.56 1.17
N ILE A 164 -14.96 -21.95 1.12
CA ILE A 164 -14.19 -21.95 -0.13
C ILE A 164 -14.71 -22.99 -1.12
N ASP A 165 -15.24 -24.12 -0.65
CA ASP A 165 -15.75 -25.17 -1.52
C ASP A 165 -17.04 -24.73 -2.20
N ALA A 166 -17.92 -24.01 -1.48
CA ALA A 166 -19.09 -23.38 -2.08
C ALA A 166 -18.70 -22.23 -3.02
N LEU A 167 -17.64 -21.49 -2.71
CA LEU A 167 -17.13 -20.42 -3.56
C LEU A 167 -16.61 -20.96 -4.89
N GLU A 168 -15.84 -22.04 -4.87
CA GLU A 168 -15.33 -22.70 -6.08
C GLU A 168 -16.43 -23.25 -6.99
N LYS A 169 -17.53 -23.76 -6.42
CA LYS A 169 -18.69 -24.22 -7.19
C LYS A 169 -19.37 -23.10 -7.97
N ASN A 170 -19.15 -21.85 -7.57
CA ASN A 170 -19.67 -20.67 -8.27
C ASN A 170 -18.66 -20.11 -9.26
N ALA A 171 -17.43 -20.65 -9.30
CA ALA A 171 -16.34 -20.18 -10.19
C ALA A 171 -16.54 -20.64 -11.65
#